data_c1c4399f166a7ee6160621dc6ba43b75
#
_entry.id   c1c4399f166a7ee6160621dc6ba43b75
#
_cell.length_a   1.000
_cell.length_b   1.000
_cell.length_c   1.000
_cell.angle_alpha   90.00
_cell.angle_beta   90.00
_cell.angle_gamma   90.00
#
_symmetry.space_group_name_H-M   'P 1'
#
loop_
_entity.id
_entity.type
_entity.pdbx_description
1 polymer ?
#
loop_
_entity_poly.entity_id
_entity_poly.type
_entity_poly.pdbx_seq_one_letter_code
_entity_poly.pdbx_strand_id
1 'polypeptide(L)'
;MSSVIASSVGEHHSGPQTQERGQKAVFCGLTSIIWLHRRIQDAFFLVVGSRTCAHLIQSAAGVMIFAEPRFATAILGERDLAGMADCHEELDRVVSELIARRSGINRLFLVGSCPSEVIKLDLETAAAKLQVKHENRVRISAFSGSGIETTFTQGEDQCLKSTVAELPALGASEDNLIVSVSYTHLRAHETVS
;
A
#
# COMPACT_ATOMS: atom_id res chain seq x y z
N MET A 1 13.15 -33.70 31.42
CA MET A 1 14.13 -32.59 31.36
C MET A 1 13.72 -31.73 30.18
N SER A 2 13.00 -30.67 30.50
CA SER A 2 12.43 -29.76 29.49
C SER A 2 13.48 -28.73 29.08
N SER A 3 13.74 -28.61 27.78
CA SER A 3 14.54 -27.53 27.24
C SER A 3 13.59 -26.49 26.62
N VAL A 4 13.51 -25.34 27.26
CA VAL A 4 12.79 -24.15 26.82
C VAL A 4 13.63 -23.49 25.73
N ILE A 5 13.14 -23.49 24.50
CA ILE A 5 13.71 -22.69 23.42
C ILE A 5 13.09 -21.29 23.53
N ALA A 6 13.87 -20.36 24.04
CA ALA A 6 13.52 -18.95 24.04
C ALA A 6 13.56 -18.42 22.62
N SER A 7 12.42 -18.00 22.11
CA SER A 7 12.31 -17.25 20.86
C SER A 7 12.90 -15.86 21.08
N SER A 8 14.06 -15.60 20.50
CA SER A 8 14.57 -14.25 20.34
C SER A 8 13.78 -13.57 19.23
N VAL A 9 12.79 -12.78 19.62
CA VAL A 9 12.19 -11.77 18.74
C VAL A 9 13.31 -10.81 18.35
N GLY A 10 13.67 -10.81 17.07
CA GLY A 10 14.74 -9.97 16.55
C GLY A 10 14.46 -8.50 16.84
N GLU A 11 15.37 -7.85 17.54
CA GLU A 11 15.40 -6.41 17.70
C GLU A 11 15.37 -5.76 16.30
N HIS A 12 14.35 -4.96 16.05
CA HIS A 12 14.33 -4.07 14.91
C HIS A 12 15.52 -3.14 14.99
N HIS A 13 16.60 -3.49 14.30
CA HIS A 13 17.67 -2.55 14.04
C HIS A 13 17.10 -1.42 13.18
N SER A 14 16.73 -0.33 13.82
CA SER A 14 16.57 0.96 13.18
C SER A 14 17.94 1.48 12.79
N GLY A 15 18.50 0.93 11.72
CA GLY A 15 19.65 1.53 11.07
C GLY A 15 19.32 2.95 10.63
N PRO A 16 20.32 3.83 10.43
CA PRO A 16 20.06 5.19 9.99
C PRO A 16 19.21 5.13 8.71
N GLN A 17 18.01 5.72 8.77
CA GLN A 17 17.14 5.79 7.60
C GLN A 17 17.88 6.57 6.53
N THR A 18 18.22 5.92 5.44
CA THR A 18 18.86 6.56 4.30
C THR A 18 17.87 7.54 3.71
N GLN A 19 18.10 8.83 3.89
CA GLN A 19 17.26 9.86 3.33
C GLN A 19 17.43 9.89 1.80
N GLU A 20 16.37 9.64 1.08
CA GLU A 20 16.38 9.77 -0.38
C GLU A 20 16.63 11.22 -0.78
N ARG A 21 17.50 11.40 -1.77
CA ARG A 21 17.83 12.72 -2.34
C ARG A 21 17.42 12.78 -3.80
N GLY A 22 17.01 13.96 -4.26
CA GLY A 22 16.62 14.21 -5.64
C GLY A 22 15.12 14.06 -5.88
N GLN A 23 14.73 13.76 -7.12
CA GLN A 23 13.31 13.73 -7.53
C GLN A 23 12.47 12.72 -6.77
N LYS A 24 13.05 11.61 -6.31
CA LYS A 24 12.33 10.58 -5.53
C LYS A 24 11.87 11.09 -4.18
N ALA A 25 12.60 12.02 -3.56
CA ALA A 25 12.21 12.64 -2.30
C ALA A 25 11.11 13.69 -2.45
N VAL A 26 10.84 14.17 -3.67
CA VAL A 26 9.82 15.18 -3.95
C VAL A 26 8.43 14.57 -4.09
N PHE A 27 8.35 13.31 -4.49
CA PHE A 27 7.09 12.62 -4.69
C PHE A 27 6.69 11.83 -3.45
N CYS A 28 5.41 11.92 -3.05
CA CYS A 28 4.85 11.14 -1.95
C CYS A 28 4.65 9.67 -2.35
N GLY A 29 4.44 8.82 -1.35
CA GLY A 29 4.22 7.39 -1.56
C GLY A 29 3.04 7.06 -2.47
N LEU A 30 2.02 7.93 -2.56
CA LEU A 30 0.89 7.73 -3.47
C LEU A 30 1.28 7.61 -4.94
N THR A 31 2.35 8.30 -5.36
CA THR A 31 2.80 8.24 -6.75
C THR A 31 3.34 6.87 -7.14
N SER A 32 3.75 6.05 -6.16
CA SER A 32 4.15 4.66 -6.39
C SER A 32 3.02 3.81 -7.00
N ILE A 33 1.75 4.14 -6.70
CA ILE A 33 0.59 3.43 -7.22
C ILE A 33 0.55 3.42 -8.74
N ILE A 34 1.04 4.49 -9.39
CA ILE A 34 1.10 4.62 -10.85
C ILE A 34 1.88 3.46 -11.49
N TRP A 35 2.87 2.94 -10.77
CA TRP A 35 3.67 1.80 -11.20
C TRP A 35 3.15 0.47 -10.63
N LEU A 36 2.79 0.45 -9.36
CA LEU A 36 2.35 -0.74 -8.64
C LEU A 36 1.11 -1.37 -9.27
N HIS A 37 0.11 -0.56 -9.68
CA HIS A 37 -1.09 -1.09 -10.32
C HIS A 37 -0.82 -1.81 -11.65
N ARG A 38 0.33 -1.56 -12.27
CA ARG A 38 0.76 -2.26 -13.48
C ARG A 38 1.56 -3.52 -13.19
N ARG A 39 2.31 -3.52 -12.08
CA ARG A 39 3.16 -4.65 -11.67
C ARG A 39 2.36 -5.74 -10.99
N ILE A 40 1.40 -5.37 -10.14
CA ILE A 40 0.56 -6.32 -9.41
C ILE A 40 -0.79 -6.42 -10.14
N GLN A 41 -0.90 -7.42 -11.00
CA GLN A 41 -2.00 -7.49 -11.97
C GLN A 41 -3.36 -7.85 -11.38
N ASP A 42 -3.41 -8.55 -10.27
CA ASP A 42 -4.61 -8.98 -9.57
C ASP A 42 -5.02 -8.05 -8.41
N ALA A 43 -4.29 -6.93 -8.26
CA ALA A 43 -4.54 -5.95 -7.22
C ALA A 43 -5.28 -4.72 -7.74
N PHE A 44 -6.08 -4.16 -6.85
CA PHE A 44 -6.73 -2.85 -7.01
C PHE A 44 -6.31 -1.92 -5.88
N PHE A 45 -6.05 -0.66 -6.18
CA PHE A 45 -5.61 0.34 -5.22
C PHE A 45 -6.70 1.37 -4.99
N LEU A 46 -7.23 1.44 -3.78
CA LEU A 46 -8.19 2.46 -3.36
C LEU A 46 -7.49 3.50 -2.50
N VAL A 47 -7.24 4.66 -3.07
CA VAL A 47 -6.67 5.79 -2.34
C VAL A 47 -7.75 6.44 -1.49
N VAL A 48 -7.47 6.59 -0.20
CA VAL A 48 -8.33 7.33 0.73
C VAL A 48 -7.74 8.72 0.91
N GLY A 49 -8.31 9.72 0.26
CA GLY A 49 -7.68 11.03 0.20
C GLY A 49 -8.53 12.15 -0.37
N SER A 50 -7.90 13.28 -0.59
CA SER A 50 -8.56 14.47 -1.13
C SER A 50 -8.76 14.37 -2.65
N ARG A 51 -9.60 15.26 -3.15
CA ARG A 51 -9.80 15.46 -4.59
C ARG A 51 -8.51 15.80 -5.33
N THR A 52 -7.59 16.52 -4.68
CA THR A 52 -6.27 16.85 -5.23
C THR A 52 -5.41 15.61 -5.42
N CYS A 53 -5.39 14.68 -4.45
CA CYS A 53 -4.68 13.41 -4.56
C CYS A 53 -5.24 12.57 -5.73
N ALA A 54 -6.58 12.52 -5.86
CA ALA A 54 -7.24 11.84 -6.97
C ALA A 54 -6.80 12.39 -8.32
N HIS A 55 -6.82 13.72 -8.45
CA HIS A 55 -6.45 14.41 -9.69
C HIS A 55 -4.98 14.18 -10.06
N LEU A 56 -4.08 14.25 -9.08
CA LEU A 56 -2.65 13.98 -9.28
C LEU A 56 -2.40 12.59 -9.86
N ILE A 57 -2.97 11.56 -9.23
CA ILE A 57 -2.77 10.18 -9.65
C ILE A 57 -3.42 9.94 -11.02
N GLN A 58 -4.63 10.46 -11.23
CA GLN A 58 -5.35 10.33 -12.49
C GLN A 58 -4.62 11.01 -13.65
N SER A 59 -4.09 12.21 -13.43
CA SER A 59 -3.34 12.95 -14.44
C SER A 59 -2.03 12.25 -14.80
N ALA A 60 -1.29 11.78 -13.80
CA ALA A 60 -0.04 11.06 -14.02
C ALA A 60 -0.27 9.68 -14.67
N ALA A 61 -1.31 8.97 -14.29
CA ALA A 61 -1.69 7.71 -14.92
C ALA A 61 -2.25 7.93 -16.34
N GLY A 62 -2.93 9.05 -16.57
CA GLY A 62 -3.47 9.42 -17.88
C GLY A 62 -2.44 9.49 -19.01
N VAL A 63 -1.21 9.83 -18.69
CA VAL A 63 -0.10 9.83 -19.64
C VAL A 63 0.39 8.42 -19.99
N MET A 64 0.04 7.43 -19.18
CA MET A 64 0.51 6.04 -19.30
C MET A 64 -0.59 5.07 -19.80
N ILE A 65 -1.61 5.56 -20.46
CA ILE A 65 -2.89 4.90 -20.77
C ILE A 65 -2.79 3.84 -21.90
N PHE A 66 -2.06 2.79 -21.67
CA PHE A 66 -2.27 1.59 -22.50
C PHE A 66 -2.84 0.40 -21.69
N ALA A 67 -3.29 0.64 -20.46
CA ALA A 67 -3.86 -0.40 -19.61
C ALA A 67 -5.03 0.14 -18.80
N GLU A 68 -6.01 -0.69 -18.52
CA GLU A 68 -7.13 -0.36 -17.64
C GLU A 68 -6.60 0.07 -16.25
N PRO A 69 -6.99 1.25 -15.74
CA PRO A 69 -6.53 1.69 -14.44
C PRO A 69 -7.15 0.81 -13.33
N ARG A 70 -6.27 0.21 -12.53
CA ARG A 70 -6.67 -0.58 -11.36
C ARG A 70 -6.50 0.20 -10.07
N PHE A 71 -6.94 1.44 -10.09
CA PHE A 71 -7.00 2.29 -8.90
C PHE A 71 -8.23 3.18 -8.95
N ALA A 72 -8.66 3.63 -7.79
CA ALA A 72 -9.71 4.63 -7.59
C ALA A 72 -9.39 5.47 -6.36
N THR A 73 -10.17 6.51 -6.11
CA THR A 73 -10.03 7.34 -4.91
C THR A 73 -11.36 7.43 -4.19
N ALA A 74 -11.36 7.06 -2.91
CA ALA A 74 -12.40 7.42 -1.96
C ALA A 74 -12.12 8.85 -1.48
N ILE A 75 -12.95 9.79 -1.86
CA ILE A 75 -12.72 11.21 -1.63
C ILE A 75 -13.21 11.58 -0.24
N LEU A 76 -12.29 12.01 0.62
CA LEU A 76 -12.59 12.66 1.89
C LEU A 76 -13.02 14.11 1.60
N GLY A 77 -14.28 14.41 1.92
CA GLY A 77 -14.86 15.75 1.78
C GLY A 77 -14.62 16.62 3.01
N GLU A 78 -15.12 17.83 2.96
CA GLU A 78 -14.99 18.79 4.07
C GLU A 78 -15.66 18.28 5.37
N ARG A 79 -16.77 17.57 5.26
CA ARG A 79 -17.47 17.01 6.42
C ARG A 79 -16.70 15.88 7.08
N ASP A 80 -15.99 15.07 6.28
CA ASP A 80 -15.12 13.99 6.77
C ASP A 80 -13.92 14.59 7.51
N LEU A 81 -13.29 15.61 6.92
CA LEU A 81 -12.14 16.30 7.51
C LEU A 81 -12.51 17.08 8.77
N ALA A 82 -13.75 17.55 8.86
CA ALA A 82 -14.27 18.22 10.05
C ALA A 82 -14.76 17.26 11.15
N GLY A 83 -14.69 15.96 10.94
CA GLY A 83 -15.18 14.94 11.88
C GLY A 83 -16.71 14.90 12.02
N MET A 84 -17.44 15.43 11.04
CA MET A 84 -18.90 15.48 11.04
C MET A 84 -19.56 14.32 10.29
N ALA A 85 -18.77 13.46 9.68
CA ALA A 85 -19.25 12.26 8.99
C ALA A 85 -18.46 11.04 9.45
N ASP A 86 -19.09 9.87 9.41
CA ASP A 86 -18.39 8.61 9.68
C ASP A 86 -17.64 8.13 8.44
N CYS A 87 -16.34 8.43 8.41
CA CYS A 87 -15.45 8.03 7.32
C CYS A 87 -15.39 6.50 7.15
N HIS A 88 -15.62 5.72 8.19
CA HIS A 88 -15.61 4.27 8.12
C HIS A 88 -16.83 3.73 7.39
N GLU A 89 -18.03 4.31 7.62
CA GLU A 89 -19.25 3.93 6.91
C GLU A 89 -19.13 4.24 5.42
N GLU A 90 -18.64 5.43 5.08
CA GLU A 90 -18.46 5.83 3.68
C GLU A 90 -17.40 4.94 2.99
N LEU A 91 -16.30 4.64 3.65
CA LEU A 91 -15.28 3.73 3.13
C LEU A 91 -15.85 2.33 2.90
N ASP A 92 -16.65 1.83 3.85
CA ASP A 92 -17.31 0.53 3.74
C ASP A 92 -18.25 0.49 2.53
N ARG A 93 -19.05 1.53 2.33
CA ARG A 93 -19.94 1.67 1.18
C ARG A 93 -19.16 1.64 -0.13
N VAL A 94 -18.10 2.45 -0.24
CA VAL A 94 -17.27 2.56 -1.44
C VAL A 94 -16.59 1.24 -1.77
N VAL A 95 -16.01 0.56 -0.77
CA VAL A 95 -15.35 -0.74 -0.96
C VAL A 95 -16.36 -1.79 -1.39
N SER A 96 -17.53 -1.85 -0.76
CA SER A 96 -18.58 -2.82 -1.11
C SER A 96 -19.07 -2.63 -2.54
N GLU A 97 -19.29 -1.37 -2.96
CA GLU A 97 -19.64 -1.05 -4.36
C GLU A 97 -18.53 -1.45 -5.35
N LEU A 98 -17.27 -1.17 -5.00
CA LEU A 98 -16.12 -1.50 -5.84
C LEU A 98 -16.02 -3.01 -6.08
N ILE A 99 -16.11 -3.81 -5.01
CA ILE A 99 -16.06 -5.28 -5.08
C ILE A 99 -17.25 -5.84 -5.88
N ALA A 100 -18.44 -5.26 -5.69
CA ALA A 100 -19.64 -5.68 -6.42
C ALA A 100 -19.53 -5.39 -7.93
N ARG A 101 -18.94 -4.26 -8.30
CA ARG A 101 -18.79 -3.86 -9.71
C ARG A 101 -17.63 -4.55 -10.42
N ARG A 102 -16.62 -5.01 -9.69
CA ARG A 102 -15.39 -5.61 -10.23
C ARG A 102 -15.12 -6.97 -9.61
N SER A 103 -15.73 -8.01 -10.16
CA SER A 103 -15.61 -9.39 -9.68
C SER A 103 -14.20 -10.00 -9.80
N GLY A 104 -13.31 -9.37 -10.55
CA GLY A 104 -11.94 -9.84 -10.79
C GLY A 104 -10.90 -9.32 -9.79
N ILE A 105 -11.31 -8.60 -8.74
CA ILE A 105 -10.38 -8.12 -7.72
C ILE A 105 -10.13 -9.26 -6.72
N ASN A 106 -8.88 -9.73 -6.65
CA ASN A 106 -8.46 -10.70 -5.64
C ASN A 106 -7.80 -10.02 -4.44
N ARG A 107 -7.19 -8.86 -4.67
CA ARG A 107 -6.49 -8.07 -3.65
C ARG A 107 -6.86 -6.59 -3.76
N LEU A 108 -7.22 -6.01 -2.64
CA LEU A 108 -7.52 -4.58 -2.52
C LEU A 108 -6.58 -3.92 -1.52
N PHE A 109 -5.86 -2.90 -1.96
CA PHE A 109 -5.06 -2.07 -1.09
C PHE A 109 -5.80 -0.77 -0.76
N LEU A 110 -5.99 -0.51 0.53
CA LEU A 110 -6.42 0.79 1.04
C LEU A 110 -5.18 1.64 1.25
N VAL A 111 -5.04 2.72 0.51
CA VAL A 111 -3.83 3.55 0.54
C VAL A 111 -4.13 4.87 1.20
N GLY A 112 -3.53 5.08 2.37
CA GLY A 112 -3.64 6.33 3.12
C GLY A 112 -2.94 7.48 2.41
N SER A 113 -3.50 8.68 2.55
CA SER A 113 -2.94 9.92 2.04
C SER A 113 -2.77 10.94 3.16
N CYS A 114 -2.16 12.10 2.89
CA CYS A 114 -2.01 13.14 3.90
C CYS A 114 -3.32 13.51 4.62
N PRO A 115 -4.47 13.70 3.95
CA PRO A 115 -5.74 13.93 4.64
C PRO A 115 -6.15 12.81 5.60
N SER A 116 -6.03 11.55 5.19
CA SER A 116 -6.37 10.42 6.08
C SER A 116 -5.45 10.33 7.30
N GLU A 117 -4.17 10.65 7.14
CA GLU A 117 -3.21 10.72 8.26
C GLU A 117 -3.55 11.86 9.23
N VAL A 118 -3.89 13.05 8.70
CA VAL A 118 -4.23 14.21 9.53
C VAL A 118 -5.44 13.93 10.42
N ILE A 119 -6.47 13.26 9.88
CA ILE A 119 -7.66 12.87 10.67
C ILE A 119 -7.46 11.59 11.45
N LYS A 120 -6.27 10.97 11.36
CA LYS A 120 -5.92 9.70 12.02
C LYS A 120 -6.91 8.57 11.72
N LEU A 121 -7.29 8.46 10.46
CA LEU A 121 -8.18 7.40 10.01
C LEU A 121 -7.45 6.05 10.05
N ASP A 122 -7.90 5.15 10.91
CA ASP A 122 -7.32 3.81 11.06
C ASP A 122 -7.73 2.89 9.90
N LEU A 123 -6.93 2.91 8.85
CA LEU A 123 -7.16 2.10 7.65
C LEU A 123 -6.82 0.62 7.85
N GLU A 124 -5.95 0.27 8.80
CA GLU A 124 -5.62 -1.12 9.09
C GLU A 124 -6.80 -1.83 9.75
N THR A 125 -7.39 -1.21 10.78
CA THR A 125 -8.62 -1.72 11.40
C THR A 125 -9.78 -1.76 10.39
N ALA A 126 -9.91 -0.75 9.53
CA ALA A 126 -10.92 -0.73 8.48
C ALA A 126 -10.72 -1.89 7.49
N ALA A 127 -9.49 -2.14 7.04
CA ALA A 127 -9.17 -3.24 6.13
C ALA A 127 -9.53 -4.60 6.75
N ALA A 128 -9.18 -4.83 8.01
CA ALA A 128 -9.50 -6.07 8.71
C ALA A 128 -11.01 -6.30 8.82
N LYS A 129 -11.79 -5.26 9.18
CA LYS A 129 -13.26 -5.35 9.24
C LYS A 129 -13.88 -5.64 7.88
N LEU A 130 -13.42 -4.96 6.84
CA LEU A 130 -13.90 -5.14 5.48
C LEU A 130 -13.57 -6.53 4.94
N GLN A 131 -12.39 -7.06 5.23
CA GLN A 131 -12.01 -8.41 4.82
C GLN A 131 -12.93 -9.47 5.43
N VAL A 132 -13.25 -9.36 6.72
CA VAL A 132 -14.20 -10.25 7.37
C VAL A 132 -15.60 -10.10 6.77
N LYS A 133 -16.07 -8.88 6.54
CA LYS A 133 -17.37 -8.60 5.93
C LYS A 133 -17.53 -9.24 4.55
N HIS A 134 -16.47 -9.24 3.76
CA HIS A 134 -16.47 -9.85 2.42
C HIS A 134 -16.02 -11.32 2.43
N GLU A 135 -16.16 -12.02 3.57
CA GLU A 135 -15.93 -13.47 3.71
C GLU A 135 -14.53 -13.91 3.27
N ASN A 136 -13.54 -13.04 3.40
CA ASN A 136 -12.16 -13.25 2.92
C ASN A 136 -12.05 -13.61 1.42
N ARG A 137 -13.06 -13.30 0.62
CA ARG A 137 -13.04 -13.50 -0.84
C ARG A 137 -12.05 -12.57 -1.54
N VAL A 138 -11.85 -11.38 -0.97
CA VAL A 138 -10.89 -10.39 -1.42
C VAL A 138 -9.92 -10.14 -0.27
N ARG A 139 -8.64 -10.19 -0.52
CA ARG A 139 -7.64 -9.81 0.47
C ARG A 139 -7.56 -8.29 0.55
N ILE A 140 -7.80 -7.73 1.73
CA ILE A 140 -7.83 -6.28 1.94
C ILE A 140 -6.72 -5.92 2.91
N SER A 141 -5.75 -5.15 2.45
CA SER A 141 -4.62 -4.66 3.25
C SER A 141 -4.57 -3.14 3.18
N ALA A 142 -3.93 -2.51 4.17
CA ALA A 142 -3.73 -1.07 4.18
C ALA A 142 -2.24 -0.72 4.23
N PHE A 143 -1.88 0.42 3.66
CA PHE A 143 -0.57 1.04 3.86
C PHE A 143 -0.63 2.55 3.67
N SER A 144 0.34 3.26 4.26
CA SER A 144 0.46 4.71 4.08
C SER A 144 1.20 5.04 2.78
N GLY A 145 0.59 5.93 1.99
CA GLY A 145 1.23 6.59 0.85
C GLY A 145 1.34 8.10 1.06
N SER A 146 1.15 8.56 2.31
CA SER A 146 1.12 9.99 2.61
C SER A 146 2.47 10.65 2.37
N GLY A 147 2.47 11.90 1.89
CA GLY A 147 3.70 12.68 1.75
C GLY A 147 4.25 13.21 3.08
N ILE A 148 3.54 12.98 4.18
CA ILE A 148 4.00 13.31 5.53
C ILE A 148 5.00 12.25 6.01
N GLU A 149 4.72 10.98 5.75
CA GLU A 149 5.46 9.85 6.28
C GLU A 149 6.27 9.09 5.24
N THR A 150 5.87 9.15 3.96
CA THR A 150 6.43 8.29 2.94
C THR A 150 6.88 9.03 1.69
N THR A 151 8.06 8.67 1.22
CA THR A 151 8.54 9.01 -0.12
C THR A 151 8.00 8.00 -1.15
N PHE A 152 8.26 8.24 -2.42
CA PHE A 152 7.88 7.35 -3.51
C PHE A 152 8.35 5.90 -3.28
N THR A 153 9.62 5.70 -2.97
CA THR A 153 10.20 4.35 -2.77
C THR A 153 9.67 3.69 -1.50
N GLN A 154 9.49 4.45 -0.43
CA GLN A 154 8.90 3.93 0.81
C GLN A 154 7.45 3.48 0.62
N GLY A 155 6.67 4.14 -0.24
CA GLY A 155 5.32 3.70 -0.61
C GLY A 155 5.33 2.35 -1.34
N GLU A 156 6.28 2.12 -2.24
CA GLU A 156 6.47 0.82 -2.88
C GLU A 156 6.85 -0.26 -1.86
N ASP A 157 7.81 0.04 -0.98
CA ASP A 157 8.28 -0.89 0.05
C ASP A 157 7.16 -1.29 1.01
N GLN A 158 6.33 -0.35 1.43
CA GLN A 158 5.18 -0.64 2.29
C GLN A 158 4.15 -1.54 1.61
N CYS A 159 3.85 -1.31 0.35
CA CYS A 159 2.97 -2.16 -0.44
C CYS A 159 3.52 -3.60 -0.54
N LEU A 160 4.81 -3.74 -0.85
CA LEU A 160 5.46 -5.04 -0.94
C LEU A 160 5.52 -5.73 0.42
N LYS A 161 5.86 -5.00 1.48
CA LYS A 161 5.88 -5.51 2.86
C LYS A 161 4.52 -6.05 3.28
N SER A 162 3.44 -5.32 3.04
CA SER A 162 2.08 -5.77 3.34
C SER A 162 1.71 -7.03 2.55
N THR A 163 2.21 -7.17 1.32
CA THR A 163 1.99 -8.35 0.49
C THR A 163 2.74 -9.57 1.02
N VAL A 164 4.01 -9.40 1.40
CA VAL A 164 4.86 -10.49 1.91
C VAL A 164 4.37 -10.99 3.26
N ALA A 165 3.90 -10.11 4.13
CA ALA A 165 3.37 -10.47 5.45
C ALA A 165 2.17 -11.43 5.38
N GLU A 166 1.45 -11.43 4.27
CA GLU A 166 0.28 -12.30 4.05
C GLU A 166 0.61 -13.61 3.34
N LEU A 167 1.84 -13.79 2.86
CA LEU A 167 2.24 -15.05 2.23
C LEU A 167 2.31 -16.16 3.29
N PRO A 168 1.86 -17.38 2.95
CA PRO A 168 2.03 -18.51 3.85
C PRO A 168 3.53 -18.69 4.12
N ALA A 169 3.89 -18.92 5.38
CA ALA A 169 5.26 -19.27 5.74
C ALA A 169 5.65 -20.55 4.98
N LEU A 170 6.44 -20.38 3.94
CA LEU A 170 7.08 -21.51 3.26
C LEU A 170 8.03 -22.09 4.28
N GLY A 171 7.93 -23.40 4.54
CA GLY A 171 8.89 -24.12 5.37
C GLY A 171 10.29 -23.76 4.89
N ALA A 172 11.20 -23.48 5.82
CA ALA A 172 12.58 -23.14 5.52
C ALA A 172 13.22 -24.28 4.72
N SER A 173 13.21 -24.14 3.40
CA SER A 173 14.06 -24.91 2.50
C SER A 173 15.32 -24.08 2.34
N GLU A 174 16.45 -24.66 2.66
CA GLU A 174 17.76 -23.97 2.58
C GLU A 174 18.10 -23.45 1.17
N ASP A 175 17.32 -23.88 0.16
CA ASP A 175 17.56 -23.57 -1.25
C ASP A 175 16.67 -22.45 -1.83
N ASN A 176 15.76 -21.87 -1.06
CA ASN A 176 14.85 -20.84 -1.54
C ASN A 176 15.28 -19.44 -1.10
N LEU A 177 16.08 -18.78 -1.91
CA LEU A 177 16.38 -17.36 -1.78
C LEU A 177 15.32 -16.55 -2.51
N ILE A 178 14.43 -15.85 -1.78
CA ILE A 178 13.53 -14.86 -2.38
C ILE A 178 14.28 -13.53 -2.44
N VAL A 179 14.73 -13.17 -3.63
CA VAL A 179 15.32 -11.84 -3.87
C VAL A 179 14.23 -10.92 -4.37
N SER A 180 13.77 -10.01 -3.50
CA SER A 180 12.89 -8.91 -3.91
C SER A 180 13.74 -7.82 -4.56
N VAL A 181 13.56 -7.66 -5.88
CA VAL A 181 14.40 -6.79 -6.69
C VAL A 181 13.56 -5.61 -7.20
N SER A 182 13.34 -4.58 -6.39
CA SER A 182 12.64 -3.39 -6.90
C SER A 182 13.58 -2.41 -7.64
N TYR A 183 14.88 -2.38 -7.34
CA TYR A 183 15.84 -1.41 -7.91
C TYR A 183 17.22 -1.97 -8.28
N THR A 184 17.39 -3.26 -8.51
CA THR A 184 18.72 -3.85 -8.76
C THR A 184 19.38 -3.38 -10.04
N HIS A 185 18.64 -2.97 -11.06
CA HIS A 185 19.25 -2.46 -12.30
C HIS A 185 20.04 -1.14 -12.11
N LEU A 186 19.78 -0.40 -11.03
CA LEU A 186 20.52 0.81 -10.70
C LEU A 186 21.79 0.52 -9.88
N ARG A 187 21.85 -0.61 -9.16
CA ARG A 187 23.02 -1.00 -8.37
C ARG A 187 23.96 -1.94 -9.10
N ALA A 188 23.50 -2.69 -10.07
CA ALA A 188 24.35 -3.62 -10.82
C ALA A 188 25.48 -2.93 -11.59
N HIS A 189 25.38 -1.64 -11.86
CA HIS A 189 26.42 -0.84 -12.53
C HIS A 189 27.46 -0.25 -11.56
N GLU A 190 27.23 -0.29 -10.25
CA GLU A 190 28.16 0.28 -9.26
C GLU A 190 29.14 -0.76 -8.68
N THR A 191 28.97 -2.04 -8.96
CA THR A 191 29.80 -3.10 -8.38
C THR A 191 30.85 -3.67 -9.33
N VAL A 192 31.05 -3.05 -10.51
CA VAL A 192 32.11 -3.43 -11.45
C VAL A 192 33.05 -2.24 -11.62
N SER A 193 33.90 -2.02 -10.62
CA SER A 193 35.12 -1.21 -10.70
C SER A 193 36.17 -1.82 -9.80
#